data_5b6c067277cf18ada25096fd2a584a66
#
_entry.id   5b6c067277cf18ada25096fd2a584a66
#
_cell.length_a   1.000
_cell.length_b   1.000
_cell.length_c   1.000
_cell.angle_alpha   90.00
_cell.angle_beta   90.00
_cell.angle_gamma   90.00
#
_symmetry.space_group_name_H-M   'P 1'
#
loop_
_entity.id
_entity.type
_entity.pdbx_description
1 polymer ?
#
loop_
_entity_poly.entity_id
_entity_poly.type
_entity_poly.pdbx_seq_one_letter_code
_entity_poly.pdbx_strand_id
1 'polypeptide(L)'
;MATVRDATYDVLRTLGMTTIFGNPGSTEEPFLRDFPADFHYVHALHEATAVAMADGYAQVTGAPAHVNLHTSPGTGNGMGNLVTAWHNKTPLIVTAGQQTREMLLLEPRLTSRRAAELPQPYVKWGYEPVRAQDIPAALLRAYATAVQPPAGPVFLSLPMDDWDQPADSPPAPRTVATRFAPDPQRLAEFARALAGSRNPVLVFGPGVDRSGSWSTAIALAERLAAPVWSAPAPERAVFPEDHPQFRGVLPFAIRPLAEALREHDTVLVVGAPVFRYYPHVPGDHLPAGARLLHVTDDPDEAARAPVGDSLLGDPGLTLAALLDLVPPADRPPPAPRAVPAPPEVTAPLSADALFAALAAHWPADGVLVQESPSNLSALRRRLRITRPASYFTMASGGLGYGLPAAVGVALAERDTGRGRPVVAVVGDGSFHYSVQALWTAARLSLPVVVVVPVNQQYAILKAFAELKETPGVPGLDLPGLDITAIAAGYGCAAEVIESPDQLGSALTAGLRADGPTVLPVPISTDVPSIL
;
A
#
# COMPACT_ATOMS: atom_id res chain seq x y z
N MET A 1 -29.11 25.19 -18.54
CA MET A 1 -29.36 23.94 -17.80
C MET A 1 -28.02 23.39 -17.40
N ALA A 2 -27.90 22.81 -16.23
CA ALA A 2 -26.65 22.14 -15.82
C ALA A 2 -26.35 20.97 -16.76
N THR A 3 -25.09 20.77 -17.06
CA THR A 3 -24.61 19.64 -17.85
C THR A 3 -24.33 18.42 -16.96
N VAL A 4 -24.18 17.25 -17.58
CA VAL A 4 -23.73 16.02 -16.88
C VAL A 4 -22.36 16.27 -16.22
N ARG A 5 -21.48 17.04 -16.84
CA ARG A 5 -20.19 17.45 -16.27
C ARG A 5 -20.39 18.25 -14.97
N ASP A 6 -21.25 19.27 -14.98
CA ASP A 6 -21.52 20.09 -13.80
C ASP A 6 -22.07 19.24 -12.64
N ALA A 7 -23.07 18.39 -12.94
CA ALA A 7 -23.65 17.47 -11.95
C ALA A 7 -22.61 16.46 -11.41
N THR A 8 -21.67 16.04 -12.26
CA THR A 8 -20.58 15.14 -11.86
C THR A 8 -19.61 15.82 -10.89
N TYR A 9 -19.20 17.06 -11.17
CA TYR A 9 -18.37 17.84 -10.24
C TYR A 9 -19.08 18.08 -8.91
N ASP A 10 -20.39 18.30 -8.91
CA ASP A 10 -21.17 18.47 -7.67
C ASP A 10 -21.21 17.18 -6.84
N VAL A 11 -21.31 16.02 -7.48
CA VAL A 11 -21.19 14.72 -6.81
C VAL A 11 -19.80 14.53 -6.23
N LEU A 12 -18.74 14.82 -7.00
CA LEU A 12 -17.35 14.71 -6.54
C LEU A 12 -17.08 15.62 -5.32
N ARG A 13 -17.60 16.87 -5.31
CA ARG A 13 -17.54 17.77 -4.14
C ARG A 13 -18.23 17.17 -2.92
N THR A 14 -19.44 16.66 -3.11
CA THR A 14 -20.21 16.02 -2.04
C THR A 14 -19.48 14.83 -1.43
N LEU A 15 -18.72 14.09 -2.24
CA LEU A 15 -17.93 12.95 -1.81
C LEU A 15 -16.53 13.34 -1.25
N GLY A 16 -16.17 14.62 -1.29
CA GLY A 16 -14.85 15.11 -0.87
C GLY A 16 -13.71 14.72 -1.83
N MET A 17 -14.03 14.39 -3.07
CA MET A 17 -13.08 13.91 -4.09
C MET A 17 -12.66 15.05 -5.03
N THR A 18 -12.11 16.11 -4.49
CA THR A 18 -11.69 17.30 -5.26
C THR A 18 -10.26 17.22 -5.80
N THR A 19 -9.52 16.17 -5.47
CA THR A 19 -8.20 15.87 -6.04
C THR A 19 -8.31 14.74 -7.05
N ILE A 20 -7.88 15.00 -8.30
CA ILE A 20 -7.95 14.07 -9.43
C ILE A 20 -6.54 13.78 -9.91
N PHE A 21 -6.14 12.51 -9.94
CA PHE A 21 -4.85 12.05 -10.44
C PHE A 21 -4.99 11.60 -11.90
N GLY A 22 -4.12 12.04 -12.79
CA GLY A 22 -4.26 11.61 -14.17
C GLY A 22 -3.16 12.07 -15.12
N ASN A 23 -3.24 11.53 -16.33
CA ASN A 23 -2.52 12.00 -17.50
C ASN A 23 -3.55 12.15 -18.62
N PRO A 24 -3.94 13.37 -19.00
CA PRO A 24 -5.09 13.58 -19.87
C PRO A 24 -4.78 13.20 -21.33
N GLY A 25 -5.80 12.70 -22.03
CA GLY A 25 -5.81 12.56 -23.48
C GLY A 25 -7.03 13.28 -24.08
N SER A 26 -7.20 13.18 -25.38
CA SER A 26 -8.26 13.91 -26.12
C SER A 26 -9.69 13.52 -25.67
N THR A 27 -9.89 12.32 -25.15
CA THR A 27 -11.21 11.87 -24.67
C THR A 27 -11.55 12.38 -23.29
N GLU A 28 -10.59 12.86 -22.52
CA GLU A 28 -10.75 13.44 -21.20
C GLU A 28 -10.92 14.97 -21.23
N GLU A 29 -10.49 15.63 -22.33
CA GLU A 29 -10.60 17.10 -22.47
C GLU A 29 -12.04 17.62 -22.23
N PRO A 30 -13.13 16.97 -22.72
CA PRO A 30 -14.48 17.45 -22.44
C PRO A 30 -14.85 17.42 -20.96
N PHE A 31 -14.37 16.45 -20.19
CA PHE A 31 -14.52 16.42 -18.73
C PHE A 31 -13.72 17.53 -18.05
N LEU A 32 -12.48 17.76 -18.50
CA LEU A 32 -11.57 18.72 -17.91
C LEU A 32 -11.79 20.18 -18.38
N ARG A 33 -12.68 20.39 -19.36
CA ARG A 33 -13.02 21.72 -19.83
C ARG A 33 -13.69 22.52 -18.71
N ASP A 34 -13.35 23.81 -18.58
CA ASP A 34 -13.81 24.71 -17.53
C ASP A 34 -13.55 24.11 -16.12
N PHE A 35 -12.37 23.54 -15.93
CA PHE A 35 -11.98 22.83 -14.71
C PHE A 35 -12.21 23.71 -13.48
N PRO A 36 -13.00 23.27 -12.48
CA PRO A 36 -13.39 24.12 -11.36
C PRO A 36 -12.19 24.50 -10.50
N ALA A 37 -12.14 25.77 -10.05
CA ALA A 37 -11.01 26.31 -9.28
C ALA A 37 -10.83 25.68 -7.89
N ASP A 38 -11.86 25.02 -7.37
CA ASP A 38 -11.83 24.27 -6.10
C ASP A 38 -11.34 22.82 -6.27
N PHE A 39 -11.03 22.39 -7.50
CA PHE A 39 -10.44 21.09 -7.80
C PHE A 39 -8.94 21.20 -8.05
N HIS A 40 -8.23 20.14 -7.70
CA HIS A 40 -6.80 20.00 -7.93
C HIS A 40 -6.53 18.84 -8.89
N TYR A 41 -5.97 19.12 -10.07
CA TYR A 41 -5.53 18.09 -11.00
C TYR A 41 -4.05 17.77 -10.78
N VAL A 42 -3.77 16.58 -10.27
CA VAL A 42 -2.41 16.06 -10.05
C VAL A 42 -1.94 15.39 -11.32
N HIS A 43 -1.22 16.15 -12.13
CA HIS A 43 -0.69 15.68 -13.40
C HIS A 43 0.47 14.70 -13.16
N ALA A 44 0.34 13.50 -13.68
CA ALA A 44 1.39 12.48 -13.77
C ALA A 44 1.80 12.32 -15.24
N LEU A 45 3.08 12.10 -15.51
CA LEU A 45 3.58 11.90 -16.87
C LEU A 45 3.39 10.47 -17.41
N HIS A 46 2.75 9.61 -16.61
CA HIS A 46 2.44 8.23 -16.96
C HIS A 46 1.30 7.70 -16.07
N GLU A 47 0.41 6.92 -16.64
CA GLU A 47 -0.81 6.48 -15.95
C GLU A 47 -0.54 5.53 -14.76
N ALA A 48 0.47 4.64 -14.86
CA ALA A 48 0.87 3.82 -13.72
C ALA A 48 1.27 4.69 -12.52
N THR A 49 1.97 5.81 -12.79
CA THR A 49 2.37 6.79 -11.79
C THR A 49 1.14 7.47 -11.15
N ALA A 50 0.14 7.85 -11.96
CA ALA A 50 -1.11 8.44 -11.47
C ALA A 50 -1.86 7.49 -10.52
N VAL A 51 -1.98 6.21 -10.89
CA VAL A 51 -2.65 5.19 -10.06
C VAL A 51 -1.92 4.99 -8.73
N ALA A 52 -0.59 4.88 -8.73
CA ALA A 52 0.17 4.68 -7.49
C ALA A 52 0.18 5.93 -6.58
N MET A 53 0.21 7.16 -7.15
CA MET A 53 0.03 8.37 -6.35
C MET A 53 -1.34 8.40 -5.68
N ALA A 54 -2.39 8.06 -6.42
CA ALA A 54 -3.75 7.99 -5.89
C ALA A 54 -3.88 6.92 -4.80
N ASP A 55 -3.21 5.78 -4.94
CA ASP A 55 -3.15 4.73 -3.91
C ASP A 55 -2.51 5.28 -2.63
N GLY A 56 -1.30 5.86 -2.71
CA GLY A 56 -0.63 6.46 -1.55
C GLY A 56 -1.47 7.55 -0.88
N TYR A 57 -2.13 8.39 -1.68
CA TYR A 57 -3.02 9.44 -1.19
C TYR A 57 -4.25 8.86 -0.44
N ALA A 58 -4.92 7.88 -1.04
CA ALA A 58 -6.08 7.23 -0.44
C ALA A 58 -5.71 6.47 0.85
N GLN A 59 -4.54 5.86 0.92
CA GLN A 59 -4.09 5.16 2.11
C GLN A 59 -3.85 6.08 3.32
N VAL A 60 -3.43 7.33 3.09
CA VAL A 60 -3.25 8.34 4.15
C VAL A 60 -4.57 8.98 4.53
N THR A 61 -5.38 9.36 3.55
CA THR A 61 -6.67 10.04 3.80
C THR A 61 -7.73 9.11 4.37
N GLY A 62 -7.63 7.79 4.09
CA GLY A 62 -8.65 6.81 4.42
C GLY A 62 -9.93 6.94 3.59
N ALA A 63 -9.91 7.76 2.53
CA ALA A 63 -11.01 8.02 1.62
C ALA A 63 -10.66 7.60 0.18
N PRO A 64 -11.64 7.32 -0.68
CA PRO A 64 -11.39 7.04 -2.08
C PRO A 64 -10.68 8.17 -2.81
N ALA A 65 -9.70 7.86 -3.66
CA ALA A 65 -9.08 8.81 -4.57
C ALA A 65 -9.62 8.62 -6.00
N HIS A 66 -9.71 9.73 -6.75
CA HIS A 66 -10.15 9.71 -8.14
C HIS A 66 -8.95 9.66 -9.09
N VAL A 67 -8.94 8.68 -9.98
CA VAL A 67 -7.96 8.54 -11.07
C VAL A 67 -8.66 8.70 -12.40
N ASN A 68 -8.14 9.55 -13.26
CA ASN A 68 -8.67 9.79 -14.61
C ASN A 68 -7.63 9.38 -15.66
N LEU A 69 -7.95 8.37 -16.47
CA LEU A 69 -7.07 7.71 -17.43
C LEU A 69 -7.55 7.92 -18.88
N HIS A 70 -6.61 7.79 -19.83
CA HIS A 70 -6.92 7.93 -21.24
C HIS A 70 -7.30 6.60 -21.87
N THR A 71 -8.57 6.37 -22.11
CA THR A 71 -9.14 5.21 -22.83
C THR A 71 -8.46 3.86 -22.50
N SER A 72 -8.37 2.94 -23.46
CA SER A 72 -7.67 1.65 -23.28
C SER A 72 -6.15 1.76 -23.14
N PRO A 73 -5.41 2.65 -23.85
CA PRO A 73 -3.97 2.81 -23.64
C PRO A 73 -3.63 3.23 -22.21
N GLY A 74 -4.29 4.27 -21.69
CA GLY A 74 -4.05 4.75 -20.33
C GLY A 74 -4.47 3.74 -19.26
N THR A 75 -5.60 3.05 -19.45
CA THR A 75 -6.00 1.94 -18.59
C THR A 75 -4.96 0.82 -18.61
N GLY A 76 -4.48 0.43 -19.80
CA GLY A 76 -3.43 -0.57 -19.95
C GLY A 76 -2.13 -0.19 -19.26
N ASN A 77 -1.67 1.07 -19.42
CA ASN A 77 -0.49 1.58 -18.74
C ASN A 77 -0.66 1.60 -17.21
N GLY A 78 -1.86 1.84 -16.70
CA GLY A 78 -2.18 1.88 -15.28
C GLY A 78 -2.30 0.51 -14.60
N MET A 79 -2.42 -0.59 -15.37
CA MET A 79 -2.78 -1.91 -14.84
C MET A 79 -1.83 -2.43 -13.75
N GLY A 80 -0.53 -2.26 -13.87
CA GLY A 80 0.43 -2.74 -12.87
C GLY A 80 0.14 -2.20 -11.47
N ASN A 81 -0.12 -0.90 -11.36
CA ASN A 81 -0.46 -0.27 -10.08
C ASN A 81 -1.94 -0.42 -9.72
N LEU A 82 -2.82 -0.71 -10.66
CA LEU A 82 -4.20 -1.10 -10.35
C LEU A 82 -4.25 -2.48 -9.67
N VAL A 83 -3.43 -3.43 -10.13
CA VAL A 83 -3.20 -4.72 -9.45
C VAL A 83 -2.69 -4.47 -8.02
N THR A 84 -1.77 -3.53 -7.85
CA THR A 84 -1.24 -3.17 -6.52
C THR A 84 -2.34 -2.58 -5.63
N ALA A 85 -3.14 -1.64 -6.13
CA ALA A 85 -4.26 -1.05 -5.38
C ALA A 85 -5.30 -2.10 -4.96
N TRP A 86 -5.56 -3.09 -5.81
CA TRP A 86 -6.42 -4.23 -5.49
C TRP A 86 -5.87 -5.02 -4.29
N HIS A 87 -4.58 -5.39 -4.33
CA HIS A 87 -3.95 -6.15 -3.24
C HIS A 87 -3.76 -5.32 -1.96
N ASN A 88 -3.53 -4.01 -2.08
CA ASN A 88 -3.47 -3.06 -0.98
C ASN A 88 -4.85 -2.81 -0.35
N LYS A 89 -5.95 -3.29 -0.99
CA LYS A 89 -7.33 -2.99 -0.59
C LYS A 89 -7.58 -1.48 -0.53
N THR A 90 -7.01 -0.73 -1.49
CA THR A 90 -7.13 0.73 -1.55
C THR A 90 -8.35 1.12 -2.37
N PRO A 91 -9.29 1.90 -1.81
CA PRO A 91 -10.45 2.36 -2.55
C PRO A 91 -10.03 3.42 -3.58
N LEU A 92 -10.12 3.10 -4.86
CA LEU A 92 -9.91 4.03 -5.97
C LEU A 92 -11.17 4.08 -6.84
N ILE A 93 -11.52 5.26 -7.32
CA ILE A 93 -12.48 5.44 -8.40
C ILE A 93 -11.69 5.79 -9.65
N VAL A 94 -11.57 4.82 -10.54
CA VAL A 94 -10.86 4.97 -11.80
C VAL A 94 -11.87 5.27 -12.90
N THR A 95 -11.70 6.38 -13.59
CA THR A 95 -12.47 6.73 -14.78
C THR A 95 -11.56 6.72 -15.99
N ALA A 96 -12.06 6.30 -17.13
CA ALA A 96 -11.37 6.43 -18.41
C ALA A 96 -12.33 6.95 -19.48
N GLY A 97 -11.84 7.81 -20.36
CA GLY A 97 -12.61 8.27 -21.49
C GLY A 97 -12.92 7.15 -22.48
N GLN A 98 -13.93 7.37 -23.29
CA GLN A 98 -14.36 6.51 -24.38
C GLN A 98 -14.69 7.38 -25.59
N GLN A 99 -14.71 6.79 -26.77
CA GLN A 99 -15.20 7.46 -27.98
C GLN A 99 -16.67 7.89 -27.83
N THR A 100 -17.08 8.85 -28.68
CA THR A 100 -18.50 9.28 -28.70
C THR A 100 -19.41 8.10 -28.98
N ARG A 101 -20.61 8.11 -28.41
CA ARG A 101 -21.59 7.03 -28.54
C ARG A 101 -21.93 6.70 -30.00
N GLU A 102 -22.02 7.75 -30.83
CA GLU A 102 -22.29 7.60 -32.27
C GLU A 102 -21.18 6.83 -33.00
N MET A 103 -19.93 6.99 -32.56
CA MET A 103 -18.78 6.38 -33.21
C MET A 103 -18.46 4.95 -32.71
N LEU A 104 -19.01 4.53 -31.56
CA LEU A 104 -18.67 3.21 -30.97
C LEU A 104 -18.93 2.04 -31.93
N LEU A 105 -19.98 2.10 -32.74
CA LEU A 105 -20.28 1.05 -33.73
C LEU A 105 -19.19 0.92 -34.78
N LEU A 106 -18.47 2.00 -35.09
CA LEU A 106 -17.45 2.04 -36.14
C LEU A 106 -16.04 1.67 -35.58
N GLU A 107 -15.92 1.53 -34.29
CA GLU A 107 -14.66 1.23 -33.60
C GLU A 107 -13.47 2.11 -34.06
N PRO A 108 -13.59 3.45 -34.06
CA PRO A 108 -12.50 4.33 -34.45
C PRO A 108 -11.27 4.17 -33.57
N ARG A 109 -10.19 4.88 -33.91
CA ARG A 109 -8.97 4.93 -33.04
C ARG A 109 -9.36 5.34 -31.64
N LEU A 110 -8.67 4.75 -30.63
CA LEU A 110 -8.89 4.98 -29.21
C LEU A 110 -10.24 4.48 -28.66
N THR A 111 -10.98 3.67 -29.43
CA THR A 111 -12.12 2.94 -28.88
C THR A 111 -11.63 1.91 -27.87
N SER A 112 -12.18 1.94 -26.69
CA SER A 112 -11.95 0.92 -25.67
C SER A 112 -12.97 -0.20 -25.83
N ARG A 113 -12.57 -1.28 -26.54
CA ARG A 113 -13.43 -2.46 -26.68
C ARG A 113 -13.63 -3.12 -25.33
N ARG A 114 -14.89 -3.44 -24.98
CA ARG A 114 -15.23 -4.07 -23.71
C ARG A 114 -14.62 -3.30 -22.51
N ALA A 115 -14.74 -1.98 -22.55
CA ALA A 115 -14.04 -1.07 -21.64
C ALA A 115 -14.17 -1.45 -20.16
N ALA A 116 -15.39 -1.79 -19.73
CA ALA A 116 -15.67 -2.18 -18.34
C ALA A 116 -15.00 -3.50 -17.91
N GLU A 117 -14.54 -4.32 -18.87
CA GLU A 117 -13.89 -5.60 -18.62
C GLU A 117 -12.35 -5.49 -18.63
N LEU A 118 -11.80 -4.46 -19.29
CA LEU A 118 -10.35 -4.30 -19.45
C LEU A 118 -9.57 -4.39 -18.13
N PRO A 119 -10.00 -3.75 -17.01
CA PRO A 119 -9.28 -3.84 -15.75
C PRO A 119 -9.64 -5.06 -14.89
N GLN A 120 -10.57 -5.93 -15.35
CA GLN A 120 -10.89 -7.16 -14.62
C GLN A 120 -9.72 -8.16 -14.63
N PRO A 121 -9.55 -8.95 -13.56
CA PRO A 121 -10.37 -9.03 -12.34
C PRO A 121 -9.96 -8.07 -11.20
N TYR A 122 -9.13 -7.09 -11.48
CA TYR A 122 -8.50 -6.22 -10.46
C TYR A 122 -9.29 -4.95 -10.14
N VAL A 123 -10.60 -4.98 -10.38
CA VAL A 123 -11.57 -3.98 -9.92
C VAL A 123 -12.81 -4.68 -9.37
N LYS A 124 -13.41 -4.11 -8.33
CA LYS A 124 -14.62 -4.66 -7.70
C LYS A 124 -15.85 -4.54 -8.60
N TRP A 125 -15.88 -3.53 -9.44
CA TRP A 125 -16.95 -3.25 -10.39
C TRP A 125 -16.41 -2.42 -11.56
N GLY A 126 -16.73 -2.86 -12.78
CA GLY A 126 -16.48 -2.13 -14.01
C GLY A 126 -17.81 -1.81 -14.67
N TYR A 127 -18.00 -0.55 -15.13
CA TYR A 127 -19.26 -0.14 -15.74
C TYR A 127 -19.05 0.97 -16.77
N GLU A 128 -19.84 0.93 -17.84
CA GLU A 128 -20.03 2.02 -18.79
C GLU A 128 -21.51 2.42 -18.75
N PRO A 129 -21.85 3.64 -18.33
CA PRO A 129 -23.26 4.07 -18.21
C PRO A 129 -23.98 4.04 -19.55
N VAL A 130 -25.19 3.50 -19.58
CA VAL A 130 -26.00 3.38 -20.81
C VAL A 130 -26.46 4.77 -21.28
N ARG A 131 -26.69 5.69 -20.37
CA ARG A 131 -27.08 7.08 -20.63
C ARG A 131 -26.11 8.04 -19.98
N ALA A 132 -25.85 9.17 -20.59
CA ALA A 132 -25.06 10.26 -20.04
C ALA A 132 -25.54 10.69 -18.65
N GLN A 133 -26.86 10.83 -18.46
CA GLN A 133 -27.50 11.26 -17.22
C GLN A 133 -27.27 10.32 -16.04
N ASP A 134 -26.85 9.07 -16.31
CA ASP A 134 -26.58 8.09 -15.26
C ASP A 134 -25.18 8.22 -14.65
N ILE A 135 -24.26 9.02 -15.24
CA ILE A 135 -22.88 9.19 -14.79
C ILE A 135 -22.80 9.64 -13.33
N PRO A 136 -23.52 10.70 -12.87
CA PRO A 136 -23.45 11.11 -11.46
C PRO A 136 -23.92 10.03 -10.48
N ALA A 137 -24.95 9.26 -10.83
CA ALA A 137 -25.44 8.15 -10.02
C ALA A 137 -24.47 6.95 -10.02
N ALA A 138 -23.82 6.68 -11.15
CA ALA A 138 -22.78 5.65 -11.27
C ALA A 138 -21.58 5.97 -10.38
N LEU A 139 -21.18 7.24 -10.26
CA LEU A 139 -20.10 7.67 -9.34
C LEU A 139 -20.47 7.46 -7.87
N LEU A 140 -21.70 7.76 -7.45
CA LEU A 140 -22.18 7.45 -6.09
C LEU A 140 -22.12 5.94 -5.81
N ARG A 141 -22.53 5.11 -6.78
CA ARG A 141 -22.43 3.65 -6.66
C ARG A 141 -20.97 3.19 -6.63
N ALA A 142 -20.11 3.77 -7.47
CA ALA A 142 -18.69 3.48 -7.50
C ALA A 142 -18.03 3.75 -6.15
N TYR A 143 -18.32 4.90 -5.55
CA TYR A 143 -17.85 5.26 -4.20
C TYR A 143 -18.29 4.23 -3.16
N ALA A 144 -19.59 3.94 -3.08
CA ALA A 144 -20.11 2.96 -2.13
C ALA A 144 -19.50 1.57 -2.32
N THR A 145 -19.26 1.16 -3.59
CA THR A 145 -18.62 -0.13 -3.90
C THR A 145 -17.14 -0.15 -3.53
N ALA A 146 -16.41 0.93 -3.79
CA ALA A 146 -14.99 1.01 -3.50
C ALA A 146 -14.68 0.92 -2.00
N VAL A 147 -15.50 1.52 -1.14
CA VAL A 147 -15.28 1.54 0.33
C VAL A 147 -15.81 0.31 1.07
N GLN A 148 -16.69 -0.49 0.46
CA GLN A 148 -17.19 -1.71 1.10
C GLN A 148 -16.07 -2.74 1.29
N PRO A 149 -15.98 -3.42 2.44
CA PRO A 149 -14.98 -4.47 2.67
C PRO A 149 -15.18 -5.70 1.75
N PRO A 150 -14.10 -6.28 1.24
CA PRO A 150 -12.78 -5.66 1.19
C PRO A 150 -12.80 -4.43 0.29
N ALA A 151 -12.24 -3.31 0.76
CA ALA A 151 -12.14 -2.10 -0.04
C ALA A 151 -11.26 -2.35 -1.28
N GLY A 152 -11.45 -1.56 -2.33
CA GLY A 152 -10.66 -1.76 -3.54
C GLY A 152 -11.10 -0.87 -4.70
N PRO A 153 -10.36 -0.88 -5.82
CA PRO A 153 -10.64 -0.04 -6.97
C PRO A 153 -11.93 -0.44 -7.70
N VAL A 154 -12.56 0.55 -8.31
CA VAL A 154 -13.69 0.43 -9.25
C VAL A 154 -13.36 1.19 -10.53
N PHE A 155 -14.01 0.85 -11.63
CA PHE A 155 -13.73 1.44 -12.94
C PHE A 155 -15.01 1.88 -13.66
N LEU A 156 -14.96 3.10 -14.23
CA LEU A 156 -16.01 3.65 -15.08
C LEU A 156 -15.44 4.06 -16.44
N SER A 157 -16.03 3.58 -17.53
CA SER A 157 -15.76 4.07 -18.88
C SER A 157 -16.80 5.12 -19.25
N LEU A 158 -16.35 6.30 -19.69
CA LEU A 158 -17.19 7.48 -19.83
C LEU A 158 -17.04 8.08 -21.23
N PRO A 159 -18.06 7.91 -22.13
CA PRO A 159 -18.04 8.49 -23.46
C PRO A 159 -17.86 10.01 -23.45
N MET A 160 -16.99 10.51 -24.34
CA MET A 160 -16.56 11.91 -24.32
C MET A 160 -17.67 12.92 -24.67
N ASP A 161 -18.71 12.51 -25.37
CA ASP A 161 -19.87 13.32 -25.76
C ASP A 161 -20.96 13.40 -24.66
N ASP A 162 -20.84 12.59 -23.63
CA ASP A 162 -21.79 12.59 -22.52
C ASP A 162 -21.71 13.84 -21.64
N TRP A 163 -20.53 14.46 -21.56
CA TRP A 163 -20.26 15.55 -20.62
C TRP A 163 -21.08 16.82 -20.87
N ASP A 164 -21.42 17.08 -22.13
CA ASP A 164 -22.20 18.25 -22.54
C ASP A 164 -23.71 17.99 -22.62
N GLN A 165 -24.14 16.76 -22.35
CA GLN A 165 -25.56 16.44 -22.31
C GLN A 165 -26.25 17.15 -21.13
N PRO A 166 -27.53 17.53 -21.27
CA PRO A 166 -28.29 18.04 -20.13
C PRO A 166 -28.34 17.03 -18.99
N ALA A 167 -28.10 17.48 -17.77
CA ALA A 167 -28.24 16.65 -16.60
C ALA A 167 -29.69 16.47 -16.19
N ASP A 168 -30.02 15.28 -15.66
CA ASP A 168 -31.22 15.07 -14.87
C ASP A 168 -31.07 15.72 -13.47
N SER A 169 -32.10 15.67 -12.62
CA SER A 169 -31.99 16.10 -11.23
C SER A 169 -30.82 15.35 -10.54
N PRO A 170 -29.98 16.04 -9.76
CA PRO A 170 -28.86 15.40 -9.09
C PRO A 170 -29.34 14.22 -8.22
N PRO A 171 -28.63 13.07 -8.25
CA PRO A 171 -28.97 11.96 -7.39
C PRO A 171 -28.74 12.34 -5.93
N ALA A 172 -29.66 11.94 -5.04
CA ALA A 172 -29.52 12.19 -3.61
C ALA A 172 -28.33 11.40 -3.04
N PRO A 173 -27.37 12.06 -2.38
CA PRO A 173 -26.28 11.36 -1.70
C PRO A 173 -26.83 10.46 -0.60
N ARG A 174 -26.24 9.29 -0.46
CA ARG A 174 -26.55 8.36 0.64
C ARG A 174 -25.26 7.79 1.21
N THR A 175 -25.30 7.47 2.49
CA THR A 175 -24.21 6.78 3.17
C THR A 175 -24.47 5.28 3.28
N VAL A 176 -23.38 4.49 3.27
CA VAL A 176 -23.43 3.06 3.54
C VAL A 176 -22.53 2.78 4.72
N ALA A 177 -23.06 2.23 5.81
CA ALA A 177 -22.25 1.74 6.92
C ALA A 177 -21.53 0.47 6.47
N THR A 178 -20.19 0.49 6.50
CA THR A 178 -19.37 -0.57 5.92
C THR A 178 -18.78 -1.52 6.96
N ARG A 179 -18.74 -1.12 8.23
CA ARG A 179 -18.22 -1.97 9.30
C ARG A 179 -19.31 -2.91 9.80
N PHE A 180 -18.95 -4.17 10.03
CA PHE A 180 -19.86 -5.19 10.54
C PHE A 180 -19.24 -5.98 11.68
N ALA A 181 -20.03 -6.27 12.72
CA ALA A 181 -19.63 -7.08 13.85
C ALA A 181 -19.59 -8.57 13.46
N PRO A 182 -18.69 -9.37 14.07
CA PRO A 182 -18.66 -10.81 13.86
C PRO A 182 -19.88 -11.50 14.49
N ASP A 183 -20.13 -12.76 14.09
CA ASP A 183 -21.08 -13.63 14.77
C ASP A 183 -20.72 -13.76 16.27
N PRO A 184 -21.64 -13.39 17.19
CA PRO A 184 -21.32 -13.32 18.62
C PRO A 184 -21.07 -14.70 19.25
N GLN A 185 -21.70 -15.75 18.73
CA GLN A 185 -21.50 -17.11 19.25
C GLN A 185 -20.11 -17.64 18.87
N ARG A 186 -19.71 -17.44 17.61
CA ARG A 186 -18.37 -17.80 17.14
C ARG A 186 -17.29 -16.97 17.80
N LEU A 187 -17.54 -15.68 18.03
CA LEU A 187 -16.64 -14.81 18.77
C LEU A 187 -16.39 -15.31 20.21
N ALA A 188 -17.46 -15.74 20.91
CA ALA A 188 -17.34 -16.32 22.24
C ALA A 188 -16.53 -17.63 22.24
N GLU A 189 -16.58 -18.42 21.17
CA GLU A 189 -15.72 -19.61 21.00
C GLU A 189 -14.25 -19.23 20.84
N PHE A 190 -13.94 -18.19 20.07
CA PHE A 190 -12.58 -17.66 19.92
C PHE A 190 -12.05 -17.14 21.25
N ALA A 191 -12.86 -16.37 21.99
CA ALA A 191 -12.49 -15.87 23.30
C ALA A 191 -12.17 -17.01 24.30
N ARG A 192 -13.00 -18.06 24.33
CA ARG A 192 -12.75 -19.26 25.18
C ARG A 192 -11.47 -19.99 24.77
N ALA A 193 -11.20 -20.12 23.47
CA ALA A 193 -9.97 -20.75 22.99
C ALA A 193 -8.72 -19.97 23.41
N LEU A 194 -8.75 -18.62 23.30
CA LEU A 194 -7.67 -17.76 23.76
C LEU A 194 -7.48 -17.83 25.28
N ALA A 195 -8.57 -17.77 26.05
CA ALA A 195 -8.53 -17.86 27.51
C ALA A 195 -7.99 -19.22 28.01
N GLY A 196 -8.27 -20.31 27.28
CA GLY A 196 -7.77 -21.65 27.61
C GLY A 196 -6.36 -21.96 27.08
N SER A 197 -5.76 -21.08 26.30
CA SER A 197 -4.44 -21.28 25.71
C SER A 197 -3.33 -21.13 26.76
N ARG A 198 -2.36 -22.05 26.73
CA ARG A 198 -1.17 -21.98 27.58
C ARG A 198 -0.09 -21.06 27.00
N ASN A 199 0.01 -20.98 25.68
CA ASN A 199 1.02 -20.17 25.00
C ASN A 199 0.45 -19.56 23.70
N PRO A 200 -0.49 -18.59 23.80
CA PRO A 200 -1.06 -17.95 22.63
C PRO A 200 -0.04 -17.05 21.94
N VAL A 201 -0.24 -16.83 20.65
CA VAL A 201 0.48 -15.83 19.85
C VAL A 201 -0.52 -15.03 19.01
N LEU A 202 -0.24 -13.74 18.86
CA LEU A 202 -1.03 -12.83 18.03
C LEU A 202 -0.26 -12.53 16.74
N VAL A 203 -0.94 -12.63 15.61
CA VAL A 203 -0.40 -12.28 14.30
C VAL A 203 -1.29 -11.19 13.72
N PHE A 204 -0.79 -9.98 13.69
CA PHE A 204 -1.55 -8.84 13.18
C PHE A 204 -1.16 -8.51 11.73
N GLY A 205 -2.15 -8.11 10.96
CA GLY A 205 -1.98 -7.66 9.60
C GLY A 205 -2.48 -6.23 9.36
N PRO A 206 -2.38 -5.76 8.11
CA PRO A 206 -2.72 -4.40 7.71
C PRO A 206 -4.15 -3.96 8.05
N GLY A 207 -5.08 -4.91 8.19
CA GLY A 207 -6.46 -4.64 8.63
C GLY A 207 -6.55 -4.01 10.03
N VAL A 208 -5.58 -4.27 10.91
CA VAL A 208 -5.51 -3.64 12.25
C VAL A 208 -5.22 -2.14 12.14
N ASP A 209 -4.33 -1.76 11.24
CA ASP A 209 -4.02 -0.34 10.98
C ASP A 209 -5.18 0.35 10.24
N ARG A 210 -5.73 -0.28 9.19
CA ARG A 210 -6.86 0.27 8.43
C ARG A 210 -8.09 0.52 9.28
N SER A 211 -8.37 -0.35 10.26
CA SER A 211 -9.49 -0.20 11.20
C SER A 211 -9.21 0.78 12.36
N GLY A 212 -8.00 1.37 12.43
CA GLY A 212 -7.60 2.30 13.50
C GLY A 212 -7.52 1.65 14.88
N SER A 213 -7.23 0.34 14.96
CA SER A 213 -7.36 -0.44 16.19
C SER A 213 -6.03 -0.79 16.89
N TRP A 214 -4.96 -0.02 16.67
CA TRP A 214 -3.67 -0.25 17.33
C TRP A 214 -3.76 -0.27 18.86
N SER A 215 -4.46 0.69 19.46
CA SER A 215 -4.62 0.74 20.93
C SER A 215 -5.32 -0.50 21.48
N THR A 216 -6.34 -0.98 20.79
CA THR A 216 -7.07 -2.20 21.17
C THR A 216 -6.21 -3.45 20.97
N ALA A 217 -5.42 -3.50 19.89
CA ALA A 217 -4.48 -4.58 19.63
C ALA A 217 -3.39 -4.66 20.71
N ILE A 218 -2.86 -3.53 21.14
CA ILE A 218 -1.90 -3.42 22.26
C ILE A 218 -2.56 -3.94 23.55
N ALA A 219 -3.74 -3.44 23.90
CA ALA A 219 -4.44 -3.84 25.11
C ALA A 219 -4.76 -5.34 25.12
N LEU A 220 -5.12 -5.94 23.97
CA LEU A 220 -5.34 -7.38 23.88
C LEU A 220 -4.04 -8.17 24.04
N ALA A 221 -2.94 -7.72 23.44
CA ALA A 221 -1.64 -8.37 23.57
C ALA A 221 -1.15 -8.35 25.04
N GLU A 222 -1.29 -7.21 25.71
CA GLU A 222 -0.94 -7.06 27.12
C GLU A 222 -1.84 -7.91 28.01
N ARG A 223 -3.16 -7.90 27.78
CA ARG A 223 -4.12 -8.70 28.54
C ARG A 223 -3.84 -10.20 28.46
N LEU A 224 -3.46 -10.69 27.28
CA LEU A 224 -3.10 -12.10 27.06
C LEU A 224 -1.64 -12.41 27.43
N ALA A 225 -0.82 -11.41 27.76
CA ALA A 225 0.62 -11.54 27.90
C ALA A 225 1.25 -12.32 26.72
N ALA A 226 0.78 -12.07 25.50
CA ALA A 226 1.10 -12.84 24.30
C ALA A 226 2.13 -12.13 23.42
N PRO A 227 3.10 -12.85 22.82
CA PRO A 227 3.95 -12.28 21.79
C PRO A 227 3.13 -11.89 20.56
N VAL A 228 3.60 -10.85 19.86
CA VAL A 228 2.96 -10.29 18.67
C VAL A 228 3.91 -10.38 17.48
N TRP A 229 3.45 -10.99 16.39
CA TRP A 229 4.11 -10.95 15.10
C TRP A 229 3.31 -10.11 14.10
N SER A 230 4.01 -9.47 13.19
CA SER A 230 3.39 -9.02 11.94
C SER A 230 3.19 -10.20 11.00
N ALA A 231 2.05 -10.23 10.32
CA ALA A 231 1.81 -11.18 9.23
C ALA A 231 2.88 -11.04 8.12
N PRO A 232 3.14 -12.07 7.30
CA PRO A 232 4.09 -11.98 6.19
C PRO A 232 3.73 -10.88 5.18
N ALA A 233 4.74 -10.16 4.70
CA ALA A 233 4.62 -9.11 3.68
C ALA A 233 3.50 -8.08 3.96
N PRO A 234 3.48 -7.42 5.11
CA PRO A 234 2.46 -6.45 5.43
C PRO A 234 2.71 -5.17 4.62
N GLU A 235 1.67 -4.66 3.95
CA GLU A 235 1.74 -3.39 3.21
C GLU A 235 1.56 -2.16 4.10
N ARG A 236 1.18 -2.34 5.37
CA ARG A 236 1.06 -1.30 6.39
C ARG A 236 1.70 -1.74 7.70
N ALA A 237 2.05 -0.78 8.56
CA ALA A 237 2.44 -1.09 9.93
C ALA A 237 1.24 -1.67 10.71
N VAL A 238 1.46 -2.68 11.53
CA VAL A 238 0.38 -3.45 12.16
C VAL A 238 0.34 -3.32 13.68
N PHE A 239 1.47 -2.93 14.27
CA PHE A 239 1.69 -2.86 15.71
C PHE A 239 2.96 -2.05 15.99
N PRO A 240 3.11 -1.35 17.14
CA PRO A 240 4.34 -0.62 17.44
C PRO A 240 5.53 -1.59 17.59
N GLU A 241 6.54 -1.40 16.72
CA GLU A 241 7.69 -2.33 16.63
C GLU A 241 8.70 -2.17 17.78
N ASP A 242 8.56 -1.12 18.60
CA ASP A 242 9.29 -0.91 19.85
C ASP A 242 8.60 -1.53 21.07
N HIS A 243 7.35 -2.01 20.92
CA HIS A 243 6.63 -2.64 22.02
C HIS A 243 7.35 -3.92 22.50
N PRO A 244 7.47 -4.16 23.82
CA PRO A 244 8.20 -5.33 24.37
C PRO A 244 7.73 -6.68 23.88
N GLN A 245 6.44 -6.81 23.55
CA GLN A 245 5.84 -8.06 23.07
C GLN A 245 6.01 -8.27 21.55
N PHE A 246 6.45 -7.27 20.77
CA PHE A 246 6.66 -7.40 19.33
C PHE A 246 7.86 -8.29 19.00
N ARG A 247 7.69 -9.24 18.08
CA ARG A 247 8.71 -10.23 17.69
C ARG A 247 9.34 -9.96 16.33
N GLY A 248 8.67 -9.21 15.47
CA GLY A 248 9.08 -8.96 14.09
C GLY A 248 8.01 -9.34 13.08
N VAL A 249 8.44 -9.56 11.83
CA VAL A 249 7.61 -10.03 10.73
C VAL A 249 7.79 -11.54 10.59
N LEU A 250 6.70 -12.30 10.46
CA LEU A 250 6.78 -13.73 10.20
C LEU A 250 7.47 -14.03 8.86
N PRO A 251 8.23 -15.11 8.76
CA PRO A 251 8.80 -15.56 7.49
C PRO A 251 7.74 -15.76 6.41
N PHE A 252 8.14 -15.55 5.15
CA PHE A 252 7.21 -15.60 4.00
C PHE A 252 6.96 -17.01 3.47
N ALA A 253 7.69 -18.02 3.94
CA ALA A 253 7.59 -19.39 3.45
C ALA A 253 6.92 -20.31 4.48
N ILE A 254 6.23 -21.37 4.01
CA ILE A 254 5.39 -22.25 4.85
C ILE A 254 6.18 -22.81 6.02
N ARG A 255 7.25 -23.59 5.73
CA ARG A 255 8.03 -24.26 6.79
C ARG A 255 8.71 -23.28 7.75
N PRO A 256 9.44 -22.23 7.33
CA PRO A 256 10.02 -21.27 8.26
C PRO A 256 8.99 -20.53 9.12
N LEU A 257 7.78 -20.26 8.58
CA LEU A 257 6.72 -19.64 9.32
C LEU A 257 6.19 -20.57 10.42
N ALA A 258 5.89 -21.83 10.10
CA ALA A 258 5.45 -22.81 11.07
C ALA A 258 6.50 -23.02 12.17
N GLU A 259 7.78 -23.04 11.81
CA GLU A 259 8.90 -23.15 12.77
C GLU A 259 8.98 -21.93 13.71
N ALA A 260 8.72 -20.72 13.22
CA ALA A 260 8.65 -19.51 14.07
C ALA A 260 7.49 -19.59 15.08
N LEU A 261 6.44 -20.34 14.79
CA LEU A 261 5.26 -20.52 15.63
C LEU A 261 5.28 -21.81 16.47
N ARG A 262 6.33 -22.62 16.41
CA ARG A 262 6.39 -24.00 16.96
C ARG A 262 6.06 -24.13 18.45
N GLU A 263 6.30 -23.09 19.24
CA GLU A 263 6.08 -23.14 20.70
C GLU A 263 4.64 -22.75 21.09
N HIS A 264 3.82 -22.33 20.14
CA HIS A 264 2.48 -21.79 20.41
C HIS A 264 1.39 -22.81 20.16
N ASP A 265 0.43 -22.88 21.09
CA ASP A 265 -0.74 -23.79 21.00
C ASP A 265 -1.97 -23.12 20.37
N THR A 266 -2.01 -21.79 20.37
CA THR A 266 -3.11 -21.00 19.77
C THR A 266 -2.55 -19.79 19.03
N VAL A 267 -2.86 -19.68 17.74
CA VAL A 267 -2.45 -18.58 16.86
C VAL A 267 -3.69 -17.76 16.52
N LEU A 268 -3.75 -16.49 16.90
CA LEU A 268 -4.81 -15.57 16.49
C LEU A 268 -4.28 -14.66 15.37
N VAL A 269 -4.82 -14.80 14.16
CA VAL A 269 -4.52 -13.92 13.01
C VAL A 269 -5.64 -12.91 12.85
N VAL A 270 -5.32 -11.61 12.81
CA VAL A 270 -6.31 -10.52 12.67
C VAL A 270 -5.91 -9.58 11.55
N GLY A 271 -6.81 -9.37 10.59
CA GLY A 271 -6.67 -8.39 9.51
C GLY A 271 -5.57 -8.70 8.50
N ALA A 272 -5.30 -9.98 8.29
CA ALA A 272 -4.40 -10.49 7.27
C ALA A 272 -4.92 -11.83 6.74
N PRO A 273 -4.56 -12.26 5.50
CA PRO A 273 -4.78 -13.64 5.07
C PRO A 273 -3.94 -14.63 5.88
N VAL A 274 -4.28 -15.92 5.85
CA VAL A 274 -3.55 -17.05 6.45
C VAL A 274 -2.85 -17.86 5.36
N PHE A 275 -1.62 -17.65 4.95
CA PHE A 275 -0.79 -16.47 5.01
C PHE A 275 -0.38 -16.12 3.57
N ARG A 276 0.30 -14.98 3.36
CA ARG A 276 0.96 -14.69 2.07
C ARG A 276 2.27 -15.47 2.02
N TYR A 277 2.35 -16.51 1.19
CA TYR A 277 3.55 -17.34 1.06
C TYR A 277 4.31 -17.03 -0.23
N TYR A 278 5.62 -16.81 -0.09
CA TYR A 278 6.58 -16.70 -1.19
C TYR A 278 8.01 -16.66 -0.64
N PRO A 279 8.96 -17.55 -1.07
CA PRO A 279 8.81 -18.63 -2.03
C PRO A 279 8.08 -19.87 -1.47
N HIS A 280 7.74 -20.81 -2.35
CA HIS A 280 7.21 -22.09 -1.92
C HIS A 280 8.33 -22.95 -1.28
N VAL A 281 8.24 -23.11 0.04
CA VAL A 281 9.07 -24.05 0.81
C VAL A 281 8.09 -24.99 1.52
N PRO A 282 7.96 -26.24 1.07
CA PRO A 282 6.93 -27.15 1.56
C PRO A 282 7.09 -27.46 3.05
N GLY A 283 5.98 -27.74 3.71
CA GLY A 283 5.88 -28.06 5.13
C GLY A 283 4.46 -27.97 5.62
N ASP A 284 4.25 -28.23 6.90
CA ASP A 284 2.97 -28.01 7.56
C ASP A 284 2.73 -26.52 7.73
N HIS A 285 1.47 -26.08 7.58
CA HIS A 285 1.10 -24.68 7.73
C HIS A 285 1.12 -24.20 9.18
N LEU A 286 0.99 -25.14 10.14
CA LEU A 286 1.03 -24.88 11.56
C LEU A 286 1.83 -25.98 12.28
N PRO A 287 2.36 -25.68 13.48
CA PRO A 287 2.90 -26.71 14.36
C PRO A 287 1.84 -27.77 14.73
N ALA A 288 2.28 -28.99 14.94
CA ALA A 288 1.40 -30.08 15.35
C ALA A 288 0.66 -29.75 16.67
N GLY A 289 -0.67 -29.88 16.65
CA GLY A 289 -1.52 -29.59 17.80
C GLY A 289 -1.83 -28.10 18.03
N ALA A 290 -1.28 -27.19 17.27
CA ALA A 290 -1.65 -25.77 17.33
C ALA A 290 -3.00 -25.52 16.66
N ARG A 291 -3.79 -24.60 17.25
CA ARG A 291 -5.06 -24.12 16.69
C ARG A 291 -4.86 -22.73 16.10
N LEU A 292 -5.41 -22.47 14.91
CA LEU A 292 -5.44 -21.15 14.31
C LEU A 292 -6.87 -20.59 14.31
N LEU A 293 -6.97 -19.35 14.77
CA LEU A 293 -8.17 -18.51 14.79
C LEU A 293 -7.92 -17.33 13.86
N HIS A 294 -8.76 -17.13 12.86
CA HIS A 294 -8.58 -16.10 11.84
C HIS A 294 -9.74 -15.10 11.86
N VAL A 295 -9.42 -13.81 11.90
CA VAL A 295 -10.37 -12.69 11.82
C VAL A 295 -10.05 -11.85 10.61
N THR A 296 -11.00 -11.70 9.70
CA THR A 296 -10.88 -10.88 8.50
C THR A 296 -12.24 -10.31 8.09
N ASP A 297 -12.23 -9.16 7.43
CA ASP A 297 -13.38 -8.56 6.76
C ASP A 297 -13.50 -8.96 5.27
N ASP A 298 -12.62 -9.86 4.82
CA ASP A 298 -12.52 -10.34 3.45
C ASP A 298 -12.98 -11.80 3.34
N PRO A 299 -14.14 -12.06 2.73
CA PRO A 299 -14.66 -13.43 2.59
C PRO A 299 -13.77 -14.35 1.74
N ASP A 300 -13.03 -13.78 0.76
CA ASP A 300 -12.11 -14.57 -0.05
C ASP A 300 -10.86 -14.97 0.73
N GLU A 301 -10.36 -14.12 1.62
CA GLU A 301 -9.29 -14.50 2.54
C GLU A 301 -9.72 -15.61 3.49
N ALA A 302 -10.95 -15.53 4.01
CA ALA A 302 -11.51 -16.58 4.85
C ALA A 302 -11.67 -17.91 4.10
N ALA A 303 -12.17 -17.86 2.86
CA ALA A 303 -12.42 -19.06 2.05
C ALA A 303 -11.13 -19.77 1.59
N ARG A 304 -10.05 -19.01 1.33
CA ARG A 304 -8.77 -19.59 0.87
C ARG A 304 -7.77 -19.91 1.99
N ALA A 305 -8.13 -19.66 3.26
CA ALA A 305 -7.28 -20.02 4.39
C ALA A 305 -7.00 -21.54 4.38
N PRO A 306 -5.73 -22.00 4.34
CA PRO A 306 -5.43 -23.43 4.23
C PRO A 306 -5.67 -24.19 5.55
N VAL A 307 -5.72 -23.48 6.68
CA VAL A 307 -5.87 -24.04 8.03
C VAL A 307 -6.60 -23.07 8.94
N GLY A 308 -7.22 -23.61 10.00
CA GLY A 308 -7.86 -22.83 11.07
C GLY A 308 -9.33 -22.53 10.82
N ASP A 309 -9.91 -21.84 11.80
CA ASP A 309 -11.30 -21.37 11.78
C ASP A 309 -11.32 -19.88 11.45
N SER A 310 -12.07 -19.48 10.43
CA SER A 310 -12.22 -18.07 10.05
C SER A 310 -13.52 -17.47 10.59
N LEU A 311 -13.43 -16.22 11.08
CA LEU A 311 -14.53 -15.41 11.58
C LEU A 311 -14.56 -14.10 10.77
N LEU A 312 -15.65 -13.90 10.02
CA LEU A 312 -15.87 -12.67 9.28
C LEU A 312 -16.32 -11.55 10.22
N GLY A 313 -15.63 -10.43 10.16
CA GLY A 313 -15.93 -9.23 10.93
C GLY A 313 -14.87 -8.15 10.75
N ASP A 314 -15.26 -6.90 10.99
CA ASP A 314 -14.32 -5.79 11.04
C ASP A 314 -13.23 -6.06 12.09
N PRO A 315 -11.94 -5.97 11.74
CA PRO A 315 -10.84 -6.26 12.68
C PRO A 315 -10.91 -5.46 13.98
N GLY A 316 -11.23 -4.17 13.90
CA GLY A 316 -11.29 -3.30 15.08
C GLY A 316 -12.48 -3.61 16.00
N LEU A 317 -13.67 -3.83 15.44
CA LEU A 317 -14.85 -4.23 16.23
C LEU A 317 -14.63 -5.61 16.88
N THR A 318 -14.00 -6.52 16.14
CA THR A 318 -13.72 -7.87 16.65
C THR A 318 -12.65 -7.84 17.76
N LEU A 319 -11.57 -7.06 17.60
CA LEU A 319 -10.55 -6.89 18.64
C LEU A 319 -11.14 -6.29 19.93
N ALA A 320 -11.99 -5.26 19.81
CA ALA A 320 -12.66 -4.65 20.95
C ALA A 320 -13.53 -5.67 21.70
N ALA A 321 -14.35 -6.42 20.97
CA ALA A 321 -15.22 -7.42 21.56
C ALA A 321 -14.43 -8.61 22.17
N LEU A 322 -13.32 -9.06 21.56
CA LEU A 322 -12.42 -10.04 22.16
C LEU A 322 -11.79 -9.52 23.45
N LEU A 323 -11.35 -8.26 23.47
CA LEU A 323 -10.76 -7.64 24.66
C LEU A 323 -11.74 -7.64 25.85
N ASP A 324 -13.03 -7.42 25.60
CA ASP A 324 -14.06 -7.49 26.64
C ASP A 324 -14.32 -8.90 27.17
N LEU A 325 -14.16 -9.91 26.31
CA LEU A 325 -14.49 -11.31 26.64
C LEU A 325 -13.33 -12.10 27.24
N VAL A 326 -12.07 -11.76 26.96
CA VAL A 326 -10.93 -12.52 27.45
C VAL A 326 -10.48 -12.01 28.84
N PRO A 327 -10.29 -12.93 29.81
CA PRO A 327 -9.75 -12.54 31.11
C PRO A 327 -8.26 -12.17 31.01
N PRO A 328 -7.72 -11.41 31.95
CA PRO A 328 -6.27 -11.21 32.06
C PRO A 328 -5.54 -12.54 32.23
N ALA A 329 -4.42 -12.70 31.55
CA ALA A 329 -3.58 -13.89 31.66
C ALA A 329 -2.82 -13.92 32.99
N ASP A 330 -2.73 -15.10 33.58
CA ASP A 330 -1.89 -15.37 34.76
C ASP A 330 -0.53 -15.94 34.30
N ARG A 331 0.22 -15.13 33.55
CA ARG A 331 1.58 -15.43 33.09
C ARG A 331 2.39 -14.14 32.90
N PRO A 332 3.73 -14.19 33.03
CA PRO A 332 4.55 -13.03 32.75
C PRO A 332 4.50 -12.67 31.26
N PRO A 333 4.63 -11.38 30.92
CA PRO A 333 4.79 -10.98 29.52
C PRO A 333 6.09 -11.57 28.95
N PRO A 334 6.13 -11.83 27.63
CA PRO A 334 7.33 -12.34 27.00
C PRO A 334 8.48 -11.33 27.06
N ALA A 335 9.73 -11.82 27.20
CA ALA A 335 10.92 -10.97 27.24
C ALA A 335 11.03 -10.08 25.99
N PRO A 336 11.48 -8.83 26.09
CA PRO A 336 11.67 -7.95 24.93
C PRO A 336 12.60 -8.54 23.88
N ARG A 337 12.36 -8.19 22.61
CA ARG A 337 13.26 -8.56 21.51
C ARG A 337 14.63 -7.91 21.71
N ALA A 338 15.71 -8.65 21.48
CA ALA A 338 17.06 -8.13 21.53
C ALA A 338 17.26 -6.97 20.52
N VAL A 339 17.98 -5.94 20.94
CA VAL A 339 18.40 -4.86 20.04
C VAL A 339 19.61 -5.36 19.26
N PRO A 340 19.61 -5.28 17.92
CA PRO A 340 20.76 -5.69 17.12
C PRO A 340 22.00 -4.86 17.45
N ALA A 341 23.16 -5.51 17.53
CA ALA A 341 24.44 -4.80 17.70
C ALA A 341 24.65 -3.78 16.55
N PRO A 342 25.34 -2.65 16.81
CA PRO A 342 25.72 -1.73 15.75
C PRO A 342 26.45 -2.47 14.62
N PRO A 343 26.14 -2.17 13.35
CA PRO A 343 26.85 -2.77 12.23
C PRO A 343 28.24 -2.17 12.07
N GLU A 344 29.14 -2.92 11.46
CA GLU A 344 30.41 -2.39 10.99
C GLU A 344 30.17 -1.40 9.83
N VAL A 345 30.88 -0.28 9.85
CA VAL A 345 30.85 0.71 8.76
C VAL A 345 31.97 0.37 7.78
N THR A 346 31.59 -0.05 6.60
CA THR A 346 32.50 -0.42 5.50
C THR A 346 32.36 0.57 4.33
N ALA A 347 33.26 0.49 3.35
CA ALA A 347 33.15 1.23 2.10
C ALA A 347 33.26 0.22 0.92
N PRO A 348 32.19 0.07 0.09
CA PRO A 348 30.87 0.70 0.22
C PRO A 348 30.11 0.25 1.49
N LEU A 349 29.09 1.02 1.88
CA LEU A 349 28.28 0.70 3.05
C LEU A 349 27.55 -0.64 2.87
N SER A 350 27.41 -1.41 3.94
CA SER A 350 26.43 -2.50 3.93
C SER A 350 24.99 -1.94 4.03
N ALA A 351 23.99 -2.69 3.55
CA ALA A 351 22.58 -2.31 3.74
C ALA A 351 22.23 -2.11 5.22
N ASP A 352 22.82 -2.90 6.11
CA ASP A 352 22.64 -2.81 7.55
C ASP A 352 23.19 -1.49 8.12
N ALA A 353 24.36 -1.03 7.65
CA ALA A 353 24.98 0.23 8.05
C ALA A 353 24.17 1.42 7.52
N LEU A 354 23.69 1.38 6.27
CA LEU A 354 22.79 2.38 5.71
C LEU A 354 21.54 2.56 6.58
N PHE A 355 20.85 1.47 6.91
CA PHE A 355 19.59 1.59 7.65
C PHE A 355 19.78 1.85 9.14
N ALA A 356 20.93 1.52 9.72
CA ALA A 356 21.28 1.97 11.07
C ALA A 356 21.48 3.50 11.09
N ALA A 357 22.17 4.05 10.09
CA ALA A 357 22.31 5.50 9.95
C ALA A 357 20.96 6.20 9.69
N LEU A 358 20.12 5.63 8.84
CA LEU A 358 18.75 6.14 8.61
C LEU A 358 17.94 6.14 9.91
N ALA A 359 17.99 5.06 10.69
CA ALA A 359 17.27 4.94 11.95
C ALA A 359 17.76 5.94 13.03
N ALA A 360 19.05 6.25 13.05
CA ALA A 360 19.63 7.22 13.98
C ALA A 360 19.12 8.66 13.74
N HIS A 361 18.71 8.97 12.52
CA HIS A 361 18.21 10.28 12.11
C HIS A 361 16.73 10.27 11.70
N TRP A 362 16.01 9.17 12.03
CA TRP A 362 14.61 9.01 11.67
C TRP A 362 13.71 10.03 12.38
N PRO A 363 12.86 10.78 11.66
CA PRO A 363 11.92 11.69 12.31
C PRO A 363 10.93 10.93 13.20
N ALA A 364 10.62 11.44 14.38
CA ALA A 364 9.78 10.76 15.36
C ALA A 364 8.36 10.43 14.87
N ASP A 365 7.85 11.21 13.91
CA ASP A 365 6.55 11.03 13.25
C ASP A 365 6.69 10.73 11.75
N GLY A 366 7.87 10.31 11.31
CA GLY A 366 8.18 10.01 9.92
C GLY A 366 7.28 8.94 9.30
N VAL A 367 6.95 9.14 8.04
CA VAL A 367 6.23 8.15 7.22
C VAL A 367 7.21 7.52 6.24
N LEU A 368 7.30 6.20 6.28
CA LEU A 368 8.11 5.39 5.37
C LEU A 368 7.28 4.84 4.23
N VAL A 369 7.69 5.12 3.00
CA VAL A 369 7.21 4.38 1.83
C VAL A 369 8.35 3.53 1.29
N GLN A 370 8.13 2.22 1.14
CA GLN A 370 9.22 1.28 0.89
C GLN A 370 8.97 0.47 -0.38
N GLU A 371 10.00 0.40 -1.24
CA GLU A 371 10.11 -0.51 -2.37
C GLU A 371 11.58 -0.86 -2.63
N SER A 372 12.20 -1.57 -1.67
CA SER A 372 13.57 -2.05 -1.79
C SER A 372 13.64 -3.52 -1.36
N PRO A 373 13.12 -4.45 -2.18
CA PRO A 373 12.96 -5.86 -1.79
C PRO A 373 14.26 -6.53 -1.33
N SER A 374 15.36 -6.26 -2.01
CA SER A 374 16.67 -6.83 -1.67
C SER A 374 17.15 -6.43 -0.27
N ASN A 375 16.71 -5.26 0.21
CA ASN A 375 17.20 -4.67 1.45
C ASN A 375 16.17 -4.69 2.59
N LEU A 376 14.98 -5.28 2.35
CA LEU A 376 13.86 -5.24 3.29
C LEU A 376 14.21 -5.84 4.66
N SER A 377 14.96 -6.94 4.71
CA SER A 377 15.36 -7.59 5.96
C SER A 377 16.29 -6.71 6.79
N ALA A 378 17.24 -6.02 6.16
CA ALA A 378 18.12 -5.06 6.83
C ALA A 378 17.35 -3.82 7.33
N LEU A 379 16.46 -3.29 6.48
CA LEU A 379 15.59 -2.16 6.85
C LEU A 379 14.75 -2.49 8.10
N ARG A 380 14.04 -3.62 8.11
CA ARG A 380 13.18 -4.06 9.22
C ARG A 380 13.96 -4.39 10.50
N ARG A 381 15.21 -4.78 10.38
CA ARG A 381 16.08 -5.03 11.52
C ARG A 381 16.47 -3.73 12.23
N ARG A 382 16.67 -2.66 11.48
CA ARG A 382 17.25 -1.41 11.98
C ARG A 382 16.22 -0.31 12.24
N LEU A 383 15.28 -0.11 11.33
CA LEU A 383 14.25 0.92 11.47
C LEU A 383 12.97 0.32 12.05
N ARG A 384 12.49 0.92 13.15
CA ARG A 384 11.26 0.51 13.84
C ARG A 384 10.14 1.47 13.52
N ILE A 385 9.01 0.94 13.10
CA ILE A 385 7.79 1.70 12.87
C ILE A 385 6.96 1.67 14.15
N THR A 386 6.74 2.84 14.74
CA THR A 386 6.14 2.97 16.08
C THR A 386 4.79 3.67 16.09
N ARG A 387 4.31 4.13 14.91
CA ARG A 387 3.05 4.87 14.78
C ARG A 387 2.15 4.26 13.71
N PRO A 388 0.82 4.34 13.90
CA PRO A 388 -0.13 3.90 12.88
C PRO A 388 -0.04 4.78 11.62
N ALA A 389 -0.43 4.23 10.48
CA ALA A 389 -0.44 4.89 9.18
C ALA A 389 0.88 5.59 8.83
N SER A 390 2.03 5.00 9.20
CA SER A 390 3.37 5.55 8.96
C SER A 390 4.31 4.62 8.19
N TYR A 391 3.79 3.54 7.61
CA TYR A 391 4.50 2.63 6.72
C TYR A 391 3.59 2.15 5.60
N PHE A 392 4.06 2.27 4.36
CA PHE A 392 3.34 1.85 3.16
C PHE A 392 4.27 1.13 2.19
N THR A 393 3.78 0.06 1.57
CA THR A 393 4.46 -0.67 0.50
C THR A 393 3.44 -1.40 -0.39
N MET A 394 3.92 -2.07 -1.43
CA MET A 394 3.08 -2.85 -2.34
C MET A 394 2.79 -4.25 -1.79
N ALA A 395 1.51 -4.61 -1.70
CA ALA A 395 1.09 -5.97 -1.34
C ALA A 395 1.18 -6.96 -2.51
N SER A 396 1.21 -6.46 -3.75
CA SER A 396 1.27 -7.27 -4.97
C SER A 396 2.65 -7.88 -5.22
N GLY A 397 3.73 -7.25 -4.72
CA GLY A 397 5.11 -7.55 -5.08
C GLY A 397 5.54 -6.97 -6.44
N GLY A 398 4.66 -6.24 -7.14
CA GLY A 398 4.99 -5.54 -8.39
C GLY A 398 5.78 -4.26 -8.14
N LEU A 399 6.89 -4.06 -8.87
CA LEU A 399 7.68 -2.85 -8.76
C LEU A 399 7.03 -1.65 -9.48
N GLY A 400 7.42 -0.42 -9.08
CA GLY A 400 6.92 0.83 -9.64
C GLY A 400 5.82 1.52 -8.82
N TYR A 401 5.60 1.07 -7.60
CA TYR A 401 4.65 1.63 -6.65
C TYR A 401 5.28 2.68 -5.72
N GLY A 402 6.44 2.36 -5.10
CA GLY A 402 6.95 3.07 -3.92
C GLY A 402 7.24 4.55 -4.16
N LEU A 403 7.91 4.88 -5.25
CA LEU A 403 8.26 6.27 -5.56
C LEU A 403 7.01 7.14 -5.80
N PRO A 404 6.08 6.79 -6.71
CA PRO A 404 4.86 7.59 -6.90
C PRO A 404 3.94 7.55 -5.68
N ALA A 405 3.83 6.44 -4.97
CA ALA A 405 3.06 6.37 -3.74
C ALA A 405 3.58 7.35 -2.68
N ALA A 406 4.91 7.51 -2.54
CA ALA A 406 5.50 8.50 -1.64
C ALA A 406 5.08 9.94 -2.00
N VAL A 407 4.98 10.26 -3.28
CA VAL A 407 4.46 11.56 -3.75
C VAL A 407 2.99 11.72 -3.35
N GLY A 408 2.16 10.69 -3.54
CA GLY A 408 0.76 10.69 -3.11
C GLY A 408 0.60 10.80 -1.60
N VAL A 409 1.43 10.11 -0.83
CA VAL A 409 1.49 10.21 0.64
C VAL A 409 1.85 11.62 1.08
N ALA A 410 2.90 12.23 0.51
CA ALA A 410 3.31 13.60 0.86
C ALA A 410 2.23 14.64 0.51
N LEU A 411 1.56 14.46 -0.62
CA LEU A 411 0.43 15.29 -1.01
C LEU A 411 -0.72 15.17 0.01
N ALA A 412 -1.06 13.96 0.43
CA ALA A 412 -2.10 13.71 1.42
C ALA A 412 -1.74 14.26 2.81
N GLU A 413 -0.48 14.15 3.23
CA GLU A 413 0.01 14.75 4.49
C GLU A 413 -0.16 16.28 4.48
N ARG A 414 0.14 16.93 3.34
CA ARG A 414 -0.08 18.36 3.14
C ARG A 414 -1.57 18.71 3.17
N ASP A 415 -2.38 18.03 2.35
CA ASP A 415 -3.80 18.36 2.15
C ASP A 415 -4.65 18.07 3.39
N THR A 416 -4.26 17.10 4.21
CA THR A 416 -4.91 16.81 5.51
C THR A 416 -4.39 17.67 6.67
N GLY A 417 -3.37 18.50 6.45
CA GLY A 417 -2.74 19.33 7.48
C GLY A 417 -1.94 18.55 8.53
N ARG A 418 -1.68 17.26 8.31
CA ARG A 418 -0.83 16.46 9.22
C ARG A 418 0.63 16.85 9.12
N GLY A 419 1.13 17.10 7.90
CA GLY A 419 2.46 17.59 7.62
C GLY A 419 3.61 16.70 8.09
N ARG A 420 3.40 15.39 8.21
CA ARG A 420 4.44 14.46 8.64
C ARG A 420 5.53 14.32 7.58
N PRO A 421 6.81 14.21 7.99
CA PRO A 421 7.92 13.98 7.06
C PRO A 421 7.77 12.66 6.30
N VAL A 422 7.97 12.68 4.98
CA VAL A 422 7.87 11.48 4.12
C VAL A 422 9.24 11.10 3.60
N VAL A 423 9.65 9.87 3.88
CA VAL A 423 10.89 9.27 3.36
C VAL A 423 10.53 8.03 2.54
N ALA A 424 10.96 8.02 1.29
CA ALA A 424 10.88 6.83 0.44
C ALA A 424 12.21 6.07 0.48
N VAL A 425 12.17 4.76 0.63
CA VAL A 425 13.33 3.88 0.43
C VAL A 425 13.04 3.01 -0.78
N VAL A 426 13.70 3.27 -1.89
CA VAL A 426 13.43 2.65 -3.19
C VAL A 426 14.73 2.12 -3.78
N GLY A 427 14.83 0.82 -4.06
CA GLY A 427 16.01 0.24 -4.69
C GLY A 427 16.30 0.85 -6.05
N ASP A 428 17.56 0.84 -6.48
CA ASP A 428 18.00 1.42 -7.75
C ASP A 428 17.22 0.89 -8.96
N GLY A 429 17.00 -0.42 -9.04
CA GLY A 429 16.17 -1.00 -10.09
C GLY A 429 14.70 -0.55 -10.01
N SER A 430 14.11 -0.54 -8.81
CA SER A 430 12.73 -0.10 -8.59
C SER A 430 12.50 1.36 -8.96
N PHE A 431 13.49 2.21 -8.70
CA PHE A 431 13.47 3.65 -9.00
C PHE A 431 13.10 3.94 -10.46
N HIS A 432 13.58 3.11 -11.40
CA HIS A 432 13.37 3.32 -12.83
C HIS A 432 11.97 2.94 -13.34
N TYR A 433 11.17 2.19 -12.56
CA TYR A 433 9.82 1.78 -12.99
C TYR A 433 8.82 2.93 -13.09
N SER A 434 8.96 3.96 -12.24
CA SER A 434 8.03 5.10 -12.18
C SER A 434 8.75 6.41 -11.85
N VAL A 435 9.94 6.60 -12.38
CA VAL A 435 10.82 7.75 -12.10
C VAL A 435 10.18 9.11 -12.41
N GLN A 436 9.22 9.14 -13.36
CA GLN A 436 8.47 10.35 -13.72
C GLN A 436 7.69 10.96 -12.55
N ALA A 437 7.46 10.22 -11.46
CA ALA A 437 6.85 10.74 -10.23
C ALA A 437 7.65 11.92 -9.63
N LEU A 438 8.97 11.94 -9.85
CA LEU A 438 9.85 13.03 -9.40
C LEU A 438 9.44 14.36 -9.99
N TRP A 439 9.06 14.40 -11.26
CA TRP A 439 8.58 15.62 -11.90
C TRP A 439 7.32 16.16 -11.21
N THR A 440 6.37 15.30 -10.87
CA THR A 440 5.16 15.71 -10.17
C THR A 440 5.48 16.22 -8.77
N ALA A 441 6.38 15.55 -8.04
CA ALA A 441 6.83 15.99 -6.72
C ALA A 441 7.51 17.38 -6.77
N ALA A 442 8.41 17.60 -7.74
CA ALA A 442 9.08 18.88 -7.94
C ALA A 442 8.09 19.99 -8.31
N ARG A 443 7.17 19.72 -9.25
CA ARG A 443 6.13 20.67 -9.67
C ARG A 443 5.21 21.09 -8.54
N LEU A 444 4.90 20.18 -7.61
CA LEU A 444 4.03 20.44 -6.46
C LEU A 444 4.80 20.91 -5.22
N SER A 445 6.12 21.07 -5.32
CA SER A 445 7.00 21.45 -4.20
C SER A 445 6.77 20.56 -2.96
N LEU A 446 6.76 19.24 -3.16
CA LEU A 446 6.55 18.28 -2.08
C LEU A 446 7.89 17.86 -1.46
N PRO A 447 8.10 18.06 -0.14
CA PRO A 447 9.33 17.70 0.55
C PRO A 447 9.41 16.18 0.80
N VAL A 448 9.68 15.41 -0.24
CA VAL A 448 9.90 13.97 -0.16
C VAL A 448 11.38 13.66 -0.23
N VAL A 449 11.93 12.94 0.73
CA VAL A 449 13.30 12.44 0.66
C VAL A 449 13.29 11.01 0.14
N VAL A 450 13.97 10.78 -0.98
CA VAL A 450 14.09 9.47 -1.63
C VAL A 450 15.49 8.92 -1.40
N VAL A 451 15.63 7.96 -0.49
CA VAL A 451 16.88 7.22 -0.26
C VAL A 451 16.91 6.04 -1.20
N VAL A 452 17.94 5.99 -2.06
CA VAL A 452 18.09 4.94 -3.07
C VAL A 452 19.32 4.09 -2.74
N PRO A 453 19.17 2.90 -2.13
CA PRO A 453 20.26 1.94 -2.01
C PRO A 453 20.70 1.49 -3.40
N VAL A 454 21.95 1.77 -3.78
CA VAL A 454 22.50 1.50 -5.11
C VAL A 454 23.47 0.32 -5.04
N ASN A 455 23.03 -0.86 -5.47
CA ASN A 455 23.86 -2.06 -5.59
C ASN A 455 24.06 -2.51 -7.05
N GLN A 456 23.54 -1.76 -8.00
CA GLN A 456 23.63 -1.96 -9.45
C GLN A 456 23.14 -3.34 -9.92
N GLN A 457 22.14 -3.91 -9.23
CA GLN A 457 21.60 -5.23 -9.56
C GLN A 457 20.22 -5.49 -8.96
N TYR A 458 19.51 -6.45 -9.54
CA TYR A 458 18.32 -7.04 -8.91
C TYR A 458 18.75 -8.16 -7.93
N ALA A 459 19.39 -7.81 -6.80
CA ALA A 459 19.95 -8.77 -5.86
C ALA A 459 18.92 -9.75 -5.30
N ILE A 460 17.65 -9.33 -5.14
CA ILE A 460 16.57 -10.25 -4.74
C ILE A 460 16.34 -11.35 -5.79
N LEU A 461 16.46 -11.05 -7.08
CA LEU A 461 16.32 -12.06 -8.14
C LEU A 461 17.52 -13.00 -8.19
N LYS A 462 18.73 -12.49 -7.88
CA LYS A 462 19.92 -13.36 -7.71
C LYS A 462 19.72 -14.32 -6.53
N ALA A 463 19.18 -13.85 -5.41
CA ALA A 463 18.84 -14.72 -4.28
C ALA A 463 17.81 -15.80 -4.64
N PHE A 464 16.81 -15.46 -5.47
CA PHE A 464 15.87 -16.46 -6.01
C PHE A 464 16.54 -17.42 -7.00
N ALA A 465 17.48 -16.95 -7.81
CA ALA A 465 18.23 -17.82 -8.72
C ALA A 465 19.10 -18.84 -7.95
N GLU A 466 19.71 -18.41 -6.84
CA GLU A 466 20.42 -19.32 -5.92
C GLU A 466 19.47 -20.35 -5.29
N LEU A 467 18.34 -19.91 -4.74
CA LEU A 467 17.34 -20.80 -4.12
C LEU A 467 16.78 -21.83 -5.12
N LYS A 468 16.60 -21.44 -6.38
CA LYS A 468 16.05 -22.29 -7.44
C LYS A 468 17.10 -23.04 -8.25
N GLU A 469 18.38 -22.89 -7.92
CA GLU A 469 19.50 -23.50 -8.64
C GLU A 469 19.50 -23.15 -10.15
N THR A 470 19.19 -21.89 -10.49
CA THR A 470 19.12 -21.36 -11.86
C THR A 470 20.25 -20.33 -12.10
N PRO A 471 21.52 -20.74 -12.21
CA PRO A 471 22.63 -19.81 -12.42
C PRO A 471 22.56 -19.17 -13.82
N GLY A 472 23.12 -17.96 -13.96
CA GLY A 472 23.28 -17.30 -15.25
C GLY A 472 22.00 -16.69 -15.84
N VAL A 473 20.98 -16.39 -15.02
CA VAL A 473 19.79 -15.67 -15.48
C VAL A 473 20.19 -14.29 -16.02
N PRO A 474 19.82 -13.94 -17.27
CA PRO A 474 20.21 -12.66 -17.86
C PRO A 474 19.41 -11.49 -17.29
N GLY A 475 19.96 -10.26 -17.39
CA GLY A 475 19.24 -9.01 -17.05
C GLY A 475 19.16 -8.72 -15.56
N LEU A 476 20.03 -9.31 -14.72
CA LEU A 476 20.05 -9.08 -13.27
C LEU A 476 21.03 -7.99 -12.84
N ASP A 477 21.89 -7.51 -13.72
CA ASP A 477 22.85 -6.43 -13.46
C ASP A 477 22.36 -5.11 -14.10
N LEU A 478 22.57 -4.00 -13.40
CA LEU A 478 22.11 -2.65 -13.76
C LEU A 478 23.28 -1.64 -13.77
N PRO A 479 24.34 -1.85 -14.56
CA PRO A 479 25.50 -0.97 -14.54
C PRO A 479 25.21 0.38 -15.22
N GLY A 480 25.90 1.44 -14.79
CA GLY A 480 25.96 2.72 -15.50
C GLY A 480 24.74 3.63 -15.38
N LEU A 481 23.85 3.39 -14.42
CA LEU A 481 22.70 4.24 -14.15
C LEU A 481 23.13 5.44 -13.28
N ASP A 482 22.97 6.66 -13.80
CA ASP A 482 23.21 7.90 -13.06
C ASP A 482 21.88 8.45 -12.49
N ILE A 483 21.55 8.01 -11.27
CA ILE A 483 20.33 8.42 -10.57
C ILE A 483 20.34 9.92 -10.26
N THR A 484 21.51 10.50 -10.00
CA THR A 484 21.65 11.94 -9.70
C THR A 484 21.28 12.78 -10.92
N ALA A 485 21.82 12.44 -12.09
CA ALA A 485 21.50 13.14 -13.34
C ALA A 485 20.01 13.00 -13.71
N ILE A 486 19.44 11.81 -13.53
CA ILE A 486 18.01 11.54 -13.77
C ILE A 486 17.13 12.39 -12.84
N ALA A 487 17.43 12.43 -11.55
CA ALA A 487 16.69 13.23 -10.57
C ALA A 487 16.77 14.72 -10.87
N ALA A 488 17.96 15.23 -11.21
CA ALA A 488 18.17 16.62 -11.62
C ALA A 488 17.37 16.97 -12.88
N GLY A 489 17.29 16.04 -13.86
CA GLY A 489 16.49 16.21 -15.08
C GLY A 489 14.99 16.36 -14.82
N TYR A 490 14.48 15.85 -13.69
CA TYR A 490 13.10 16.03 -13.22
C TYR A 490 12.93 17.23 -12.27
N GLY A 491 13.99 18.01 -12.01
CA GLY A 491 13.91 19.20 -11.16
C GLY A 491 14.08 18.93 -9.67
N CYS A 492 14.64 17.78 -9.29
CA CYS A 492 14.89 17.40 -7.90
C CYS A 492 16.32 17.76 -7.48
N ALA A 493 16.51 18.13 -6.21
CA ALA A 493 17.85 18.12 -5.60
C ALA A 493 18.35 16.67 -5.49
N ALA A 494 19.63 16.44 -5.75
CA ALA A 494 20.21 15.10 -5.63
C ALA A 494 21.69 15.16 -5.27
N GLU A 495 22.13 14.29 -4.38
CA GLU A 495 23.55 14.11 -4.03
C GLU A 495 23.84 12.66 -3.67
N VAL A 496 25.04 12.18 -4.03
CA VAL A 496 25.50 10.83 -3.69
C VAL A 496 25.97 10.82 -2.23
N ILE A 497 25.54 9.84 -1.47
CA ILE A 497 25.85 9.67 -0.04
C ILE A 497 26.88 8.57 0.12
N GLU A 498 28.06 8.89 0.65
CA GLU A 498 29.16 7.96 0.81
C GLU A 498 29.44 7.55 2.28
N SER A 499 28.78 8.24 3.25
CA SER A 499 28.98 7.94 4.67
C SER A 499 27.71 8.11 5.50
N PRO A 500 27.62 7.46 6.70
CA PRO A 500 26.51 7.60 7.63
C PRO A 500 26.26 9.06 8.07
N ASP A 501 27.32 9.84 8.34
CA ASP A 501 27.22 11.23 8.80
C ASP A 501 26.68 12.13 7.70
N GLN A 502 27.10 11.90 6.46
CA GLN A 502 26.56 12.60 5.28
C GLN A 502 25.06 12.31 5.11
N LEU A 503 24.63 11.03 5.29
CA LEU A 503 23.23 10.67 5.21
C LEU A 503 22.37 11.44 6.22
N GLY A 504 22.82 11.54 7.47
CA GLY A 504 22.09 12.25 8.52
C GLY A 504 21.91 13.73 8.20
N SER A 505 22.97 14.38 7.69
CA SER A 505 22.95 15.78 7.28
C SER A 505 22.03 16.01 6.07
N ALA A 506 22.15 15.19 5.04
CA ALA A 506 21.37 15.26 3.81
C ALA A 506 19.87 14.95 4.06
N LEU A 507 19.56 13.96 4.88
CA LEU A 507 18.18 13.65 5.30
C LEU A 507 17.55 14.86 6.01
N THR A 508 18.26 15.45 6.97
CA THR A 508 17.77 16.62 7.71
C THR A 508 17.54 17.81 6.79
N ALA A 509 18.44 18.07 5.84
CA ALA A 509 18.31 19.13 4.86
C ALA A 509 17.15 18.89 3.89
N GLY A 510 17.04 17.67 3.35
CA GLY A 510 16.00 17.28 2.41
C GLY A 510 14.59 17.35 3.00
N LEU A 511 14.41 16.99 4.29
CA LEU A 511 13.12 17.10 4.98
C LEU A 511 12.68 18.55 5.23
N ARG A 512 13.58 19.52 5.10
CA ARG A 512 13.30 20.96 5.23
C ARG A 512 13.29 21.70 3.89
N ALA A 513 13.58 20.99 2.81
CA ALA A 513 13.60 21.58 1.48
C ALA A 513 12.20 21.89 0.98
N ASP A 514 12.08 22.85 0.08
CA ASP A 514 10.81 23.20 -0.58
C ASP A 514 10.45 22.27 -1.76
N GLY A 515 11.10 21.09 -1.84
CA GLY A 515 10.88 20.13 -2.92
C GLY A 515 11.56 18.79 -2.67
N PRO A 516 11.46 17.85 -3.61
CA PRO A 516 11.99 16.52 -3.46
C PRO A 516 13.52 16.48 -3.48
N THR A 517 14.08 15.62 -2.63
CA THR A 517 15.52 15.35 -2.54
C THR A 517 15.77 13.86 -2.76
N VAL A 518 16.69 13.53 -3.68
CA VAL A 518 17.06 12.14 -4.00
C VAL A 518 18.48 11.87 -3.51
N LEU A 519 18.64 10.83 -2.71
CA LEU A 519 19.89 10.45 -2.04
C LEU A 519 20.32 9.05 -2.49
N PRO A 520 21.04 8.91 -3.62
CA PRO A 520 21.65 7.63 -3.99
C PRO A 520 22.75 7.28 -2.99
N VAL A 521 22.70 6.07 -2.45
CA VAL A 521 23.67 5.54 -1.48
C VAL A 521 24.29 4.28 -2.04
N PRO A 522 25.54 4.31 -2.53
CA PRO A 522 26.26 3.12 -2.93
C PRO A 522 26.38 2.13 -1.75
N ILE A 523 25.92 0.90 -1.97
CA ILE A 523 25.99 -0.17 -0.98
C ILE A 523 26.69 -1.41 -1.55
N SER A 524 27.08 -2.34 -0.68
CA SER A 524 27.66 -3.61 -1.09
C SER A 524 26.75 -4.37 -2.06
N THR A 525 27.37 -5.15 -2.94
CA THR A 525 26.69 -6.00 -3.93
C THR A 525 26.28 -7.37 -3.36
N ASP A 526 26.29 -7.52 -2.05
CA ASP A 526 25.93 -8.77 -1.39
C ASP A 526 24.51 -9.21 -1.75
N VAL A 527 24.35 -10.49 -2.01
CA VAL A 527 23.04 -11.10 -2.28
C VAL A 527 22.38 -11.45 -0.95
N PRO A 528 21.17 -10.98 -0.68
CA PRO A 528 20.50 -11.22 0.61
C PRO A 528 20.05 -12.68 0.71
N SER A 529 20.00 -13.24 1.94
CA SER A 529 19.26 -14.47 2.19
C SER A 529 17.76 -14.16 2.16
N ILE A 530 16.97 -15.04 1.52
CA ILE A 530 15.50 -14.96 1.45
C ILE A 530 14.79 -16.02 2.31
N LEU A 531 15.55 -16.88 2.99
CA LEU A 531 15.07 -17.90 3.93
C LEU A 531 15.72 -17.73 5.30
#